data_60dbf3393ba83f3f5215719d7b5ab31a
#
_entry.id   60dbf3393ba83f3f5215719d7b5ab31a
#
_cell.length_a   1.000
_cell.length_b   1.000
_cell.length_c   1.000
_cell.angle_alpha   90.00
_cell.angle_beta   90.00
_cell.angle_gamma   90.00
#
_symmetry.space_group_name_H-M   'P 1'
#
loop_
_entity.id
_entity.type
_entity.pdbx_description
1 polymer ?
#
loop_
_entity_poly.entity_id
_entity_poly.type
_entity_poly.pdbx_seq_one_letter_code
_entity_poly.pdbx_strand_id
1 'polypeptide(L)'
;MRKLKNSELDRLDVKQFKDADKTPVIIVLDNIRSLNNIGSVFRTADAFLIEKIYLCGITAQPPHKDIHKTALGATDSVAWEYAENTLDVLQRLKKENIKTIAIEQAENAVFLNDFKTKPNEKYALIFGNEVKGVSQEVVSASDVIIEIPQYGTKHSLNISVSVG
;
A
#
# COMPACT_ATOMS: atom_id res chain seq x y z
N MET A 1 -27.88 19.57 10.01
CA MET A 1 -27.20 18.34 9.55
C MET A 1 -26.89 17.47 10.78
N ARG A 2 -27.15 16.14 10.74
CA ARG A 2 -26.79 15.19 11.79
C ARG A 2 -25.72 14.20 11.30
N LYS A 3 -24.95 13.64 12.23
CA LYS A 3 -24.04 12.54 11.93
C LYS A 3 -24.81 11.24 11.70
N LEU A 4 -24.43 10.45 10.73
CA LEU A 4 -24.96 9.10 10.54
C LEU A 4 -24.44 8.16 11.63
N LYS A 5 -25.27 7.22 12.05
CA LYS A 5 -24.84 6.10 12.91
C LYS A 5 -24.13 5.03 12.06
N ASN A 6 -23.27 4.24 12.66
CA ASN A 6 -22.58 3.14 11.94
C ASN A 6 -23.56 2.16 11.28
N SER A 7 -24.72 1.92 11.89
CA SER A 7 -25.79 1.07 11.33
C SER A 7 -26.50 1.66 10.11
N GLU A 8 -26.26 2.94 9.81
CA GLU A 8 -26.82 3.63 8.63
C GLU A 8 -25.79 3.72 7.50
N LEU A 9 -24.58 3.20 7.74
CA LEU A 9 -23.52 3.11 6.73
C LEU A 9 -23.58 1.73 6.12
N ASP A 10 -23.84 1.67 4.82
CA ASP A 10 -23.92 0.42 4.05
C ASP A 10 -22.50 -0.16 3.85
N ARG A 11 -21.93 -0.75 4.93
CA ARG A 11 -20.60 -1.35 4.92
C ARG A 11 -20.67 -2.81 4.58
N LEU A 12 -19.74 -3.26 3.72
CA LEU A 12 -19.61 -4.66 3.36
C LEU A 12 -19.19 -5.49 4.59
N ASP A 13 -19.70 -6.69 4.71
CA ASP A 13 -19.11 -7.70 5.59
C ASP A 13 -17.85 -8.33 4.92
N VAL A 14 -17.10 -9.15 5.67
CA VAL A 14 -15.86 -9.76 5.17
C VAL A 14 -16.08 -10.62 3.92
N LYS A 15 -17.21 -11.33 3.84
CA LYS A 15 -17.53 -12.17 2.68
C LYS A 15 -17.85 -11.29 1.47
N GLN A 16 -18.73 -10.32 1.64
CA GLN A 16 -19.07 -9.35 0.59
C GLN A 16 -17.83 -8.60 0.11
N PHE A 17 -16.91 -8.21 1.03
CA PHE A 17 -15.64 -7.60 0.66
C PHE A 17 -14.82 -8.52 -0.24
N LYS A 18 -14.69 -9.80 0.11
CA LYS A 18 -13.91 -10.77 -0.68
C LYS A 18 -14.49 -11.01 -2.07
N ASP A 19 -15.81 -10.99 -2.19
CA ASP A 19 -16.53 -11.22 -3.44
C ASP A 19 -16.67 -9.95 -4.31
N ALA A 20 -16.44 -8.77 -3.74
CA ALA A 20 -16.56 -7.50 -4.46
C ALA A 20 -15.43 -7.29 -5.48
N ASP A 21 -15.73 -6.55 -6.54
CA ASP A 21 -14.72 -6.05 -7.48
C ASP A 21 -13.72 -5.16 -6.73
N LYS A 22 -12.44 -5.36 -7.01
CA LYS A 22 -11.36 -4.63 -6.35
C LYS A 22 -10.88 -3.44 -7.16
N THR A 23 -10.45 -2.42 -6.46
CA THR A 23 -9.60 -1.38 -7.05
C THR A 23 -8.34 -2.05 -7.60
N PRO A 24 -7.97 -1.82 -8.88
CA PRO A 24 -6.86 -2.53 -9.53
C PRO A 24 -5.49 -2.01 -9.04
N VAL A 25 -5.32 -2.00 -7.73
CA VAL A 25 -4.12 -1.53 -7.03
C VAL A 25 -3.66 -2.60 -6.05
N ILE A 26 -2.36 -2.84 -6.05
CA ILE A 26 -1.65 -3.68 -5.10
C ILE A 26 -0.73 -2.79 -4.27
N ILE A 27 -0.62 -3.04 -2.98
CA ILE A 27 0.34 -2.37 -2.10
C ILE A 27 1.50 -3.32 -1.82
N VAL A 28 2.72 -2.82 -1.91
CA VAL A 28 3.94 -3.55 -1.54
C VAL A 28 4.64 -2.79 -0.43
N LEU A 29 4.81 -3.43 0.72
CA LEU A 29 5.48 -2.86 1.89
C LEU A 29 6.91 -3.39 1.96
N ASP A 30 7.88 -2.54 1.58
CA ASP A 30 9.30 -2.87 1.53
C ASP A 30 9.99 -2.59 2.86
N ASN A 31 10.19 -3.63 3.67
CA ASN A 31 10.92 -3.54 4.95
C ASN A 31 10.32 -2.55 5.96
N ILE A 32 9.01 -2.55 6.13
CA ILE A 32 8.32 -1.68 7.10
C ILE A 32 8.51 -2.18 8.52
N ARG A 33 8.93 -1.28 9.42
CA ARG A 33 9.23 -1.60 10.82
C ARG A 33 8.04 -1.43 11.76
N SER A 34 7.22 -0.41 11.52
CA SER A 34 6.15 -0.04 12.43
C SER A 34 4.91 -0.91 12.25
N LEU A 35 4.63 -1.73 13.26
CA LEU A 35 3.43 -2.58 13.32
C LEU A 35 2.14 -1.76 13.23
N ASN A 36 2.12 -0.57 13.84
CA ASN A 36 0.98 0.34 13.77
C ASN A 36 0.77 0.88 12.35
N ASN A 37 1.84 1.18 11.62
CA ASN A 37 1.75 1.61 10.23
C ASN A 37 1.21 0.47 9.35
N ILE A 38 1.71 -0.77 9.55
CA ILE A 38 1.22 -1.94 8.82
C ILE A 38 -0.29 -2.11 9.02
N GLY A 39 -0.76 -2.08 10.27
CA GLY A 39 -2.20 -2.19 10.55
C GLY A 39 -3.01 -1.03 9.95
N SER A 40 -2.49 0.19 9.96
CA SER A 40 -3.13 1.35 9.34
C SER A 40 -3.22 1.21 7.82
N VAL A 41 -2.20 0.63 7.18
CA VAL A 41 -2.22 0.32 5.74
C VAL A 41 -3.30 -0.71 5.42
N PHE A 42 -3.45 -1.77 6.23
CA PHE A 42 -4.55 -2.73 6.07
C PHE A 42 -5.91 -2.05 6.14
N ARG A 43 -6.10 -1.15 7.11
CA ARG A 43 -7.36 -0.40 7.26
C ARG A 43 -7.64 0.53 6.07
N THR A 44 -6.63 1.20 5.53
CA THR A 44 -6.74 2.02 4.31
C THR A 44 -7.06 1.14 3.11
N ALA A 45 -6.38 0.00 2.97
CA ALA A 45 -6.62 -0.96 1.89
C ALA A 45 -8.06 -1.52 1.91
N ASP A 46 -8.60 -1.80 3.09
CA ASP A 46 -10.00 -2.19 3.25
C ASP A 46 -10.94 -1.06 2.78
N ALA A 47 -10.72 0.17 3.25
CA ALA A 47 -11.57 1.31 2.92
C ALA A 47 -11.67 1.60 1.41
N PHE A 48 -10.63 1.28 0.65
CA PHE A 48 -10.56 1.53 -0.80
C PHE A 48 -10.65 0.26 -1.66
N LEU A 49 -11.07 -0.87 -1.09
CA LEU A 49 -11.20 -2.15 -1.80
C LEU A 49 -9.92 -2.56 -2.55
N ILE A 50 -8.75 -2.33 -1.96
CA ILE A 50 -7.46 -2.67 -2.56
C ILE A 50 -7.38 -4.18 -2.80
N GLU A 51 -6.80 -4.57 -3.94
CA GLU A 51 -6.76 -5.96 -4.37
C GLU A 51 -5.93 -6.84 -3.44
N LYS A 52 -4.71 -6.38 -3.04
CA LYS A 52 -3.77 -7.18 -2.24
C LYS A 52 -2.69 -6.33 -1.59
N ILE A 53 -2.13 -6.83 -0.49
CA ILE A 53 -0.92 -6.29 0.14
C ILE A 53 0.18 -7.35 0.13
N TYR A 54 1.39 -7.00 -0.32
CA TYR A 54 2.61 -7.77 -0.11
C TYR A 54 3.37 -7.22 1.08
N LEU A 55 3.74 -8.11 2.01
CA LEU A 55 4.55 -7.81 3.18
C LEU A 55 5.95 -8.35 2.93
N CYS A 56 6.94 -7.48 2.68
CA CYS A 56 8.27 -7.90 2.22
C CYS A 56 9.35 -7.71 3.27
N GLY A 57 10.30 -8.61 3.29
CA GLY A 57 11.48 -8.56 4.14
C GLY A 57 11.16 -8.57 5.63
N ILE A 58 11.59 -7.54 6.37
CA ILE A 58 11.35 -7.42 7.81
C ILE A 58 9.92 -7.01 8.18
N THR A 59 9.05 -6.74 7.20
CA THR A 59 7.67 -6.36 7.43
C THR A 59 6.93 -7.49 8.14
N ALA A 60 6.40 -7.19 9.33
CA ALA A 60 5.72 -8.19 10.15
C ALA A 60 4.39 -8.62 9.52
N GLN A 61 4.02 -9.87 9.82
CA GLN A 61 2.82 -10.51 9.29
C GLN A 61 1.72 -10.59 10.35
N PRO A 62 0.43 -10.50 9.97
CA PRO A 62 -0.66 -10.95 10.84
C PRO A 62 -0.56 -12.46 11.13
N PRO A 63 -1.07 -12.96 12.30
CA PRO A 63 -1.68 -12.15 13.36
C PRO A 63 -0.63 -11.53 14.30
N HIS A 64 -0.78 -10.26 14.60
CA HIS A 64 0.02 -9.56 15.60
C HIS A 64 -0.84 -8.52 16.31
N LYS A 65 -0.76 -8.46 17.68
CA LYS A 65 -1.61 -7.58 18.50
C LYS A 65 -1.56 -6.10 18.09
N ASP A 66 -0.37 -5.59 17.77
CA ASP A 66 -0.17 -4.18 17.43
C ASP A 66 -0.58 -3.88 15.98
N ILE A 67 -0.52 -4.85 15.07
CA ILE A 67 -1.14 -4.75 13.75
C ILE A 67 -2.66 -4.72 13.90
N HIS A 68 -3.23 -5.66 14.67
CA HIS A 68 -4.67 -5.78 14.88
C HIS A 68 -5.27 -4.50 15.48
N LYS A 69 -4.53 -3.85 16.40
CA LYS A 69 -4.94 -2.62 17.09
C LYS A 69 -5.30 -1.47 16.12
N THR A 70 -4.60 -1.34 15.01
CA THR A 70 -4.82 -0.28 14.01
C THR A 70 -5.55 -0.77 12.78
N ALA A 71 -5.44 -2.06 12.44
CA ALA A 71 -6.15 -2.67 11.32
C ALA A 71 -7.65 -2.83 11.56
N LEU A 72 -8.09 -2.96 12.82
CA LEU A 72 -9.51 -3.08 13.20
C LEU A 72 -10.28 -4.17 12.43
N GLY A 73 -9.65 -5.34 12.22
CA GLY A 73 -10.23 -6.48 11.49
C GLY A 73 -9.93 -6.49 9.98
N ALA A 74 -9.32 -5.45 9.41
CA ALA A 74 -9.00 -5.40 7.98
C ALA A 74 -8.02 -6.48 7.51
N THR A 75 -7.29 -7.11 8.42
CA THR A 75 -6.43 -8.28 8.10
C THR A 75 -7.22 -9.53 7.71
N ASP A 76 -8.53 -9.59 8.01
CA ASP A 76 -9.42 -10.70 7.67
C ASP A 76 -10.10 -10.50 6.31
N SER A 77 -10.30 -9.24 5.91
CA SER A 77 -10.93 -8.84 4.65
C SER A 77 -9.94 -8.71 3.50
N VAL A 78 -8.85 -7.95 3.71
CA VAL A 78 -7.86 -7.65 2.67
C VAL A 78 -6.94 -8.85 2.44
N ALA A 79 -6.80 -9.29 1.19
CA ALA A 79 -5.84 -10.33 0.81
C ALA A 79 -4.40 -9.83 1.03
N TRP A 80 -3.55 -10.69 1.57
CA TRP A 80 -2.13 -10.38 1.75
C TRP A 80 -1.25 -11.61 1.57
N GLU A 81 0.02 -11.38 1.31
CA GLU A 81 1.04 -12.42 1.17
C GLU A 81 2.37 -11.88 1.69
N TYR A 82 3.14 -12.75 2.35
CA TYR A 82 4.52 -12.44 2.73
C TYR A 82 5.48 -12.89 1.63
N ALA A 83 6.52 -12.10 1.40
CA ALA A 83 7.66 -12.44 0.55
C ALA A 83 8.96 -12.02 1.22
N GLU A 84 9.97 -12.88 1.15
CA GLU A 84 11.28 -12.59 1.74
C GLU A 84 11.98 -11.43 1.03
N ASN A 85 11.80 -11.32 -0.29
CA ASN A 85 12.49 -10.33 -1.12
C ASN A 85 11.50 -9.52 -1.97
N THR A 86 11.59 -8.19 -1.86
CA THR A 86 10.74 -7.27 -2.61
C THR A 86 10.99 -7.34 -4.12
N LEU A 87 12.22 -7.55 -4.56
CA LEU A 87 12.56 -7.68 -6.00
C LEU A 87 11.86 -8.87 -6.64
N ASP A 88 11.75 -9.99 -5.93
CA ASP A 88 11.06 -11.18 -6.45
C ASP A 88 9.56 -10.90 -6.66
N VAL A 89 8.96 -10.12 -5.76
CA VAL A 89 7.57 -9.64 -5.92
C VAL A 89 7.44 -8.76 -7.16
N LEU A 90 8.35 -7.79 -7.34
CA LEU A 90 8.31 -6.91 -8.51
C LEU A 90 8.44 -7.70 -9.82
N GLN A 91 9.36 -8.67 -9.88
CA GLN A 91 9.53 -9.51 -11.06
C GLN A 91 8.27 -10.33 -11.37
N ARG A 92 7.59 -10.86 -10.35
CA ARG A 92 6.34 -11.59 -10.51
C ARG A 92 5.24 -10.67 -11.04
N LEU A 93 5.07 -9.51 -10.43
CA LEU A 93 4.05 -8.52 -10.83
C LEU A 93 4.26 -8.03 -12.27
N LYS A 94 5.51 -7.82 -12.69
CA LYS A 94 5.84 -7.45 -14.08
C LYS A 94 5.48 -8.56 -15.08
N LYS A 95 5.70 -9.83 -14.73
CA LYS A 95 5.26 -10.96 -15.58
C LYS A 95 3.75 -11.03 -15.74
N GLU A 96 3.02 -10.52 -14.76
CA GLU A 96 1.55 -10.40 -14.78
C GLU A 96 1.07 -9.09 -15.46
N ASN A 97 1.97 -8.32 -16.09
CA ASN A 97 1.72 -7.01 -16.70
C ASN A 97 1.18 -5.96 -15.72
N ILE A 98 1.56 -6.06 -14.44
CA ILE A 98 1.22 -5.07 -13.41
C ILE A 98 2.32 -4.02 -13.36
N LYS A 99 1.94 -2.74 -13.50
CA LYS A 99 2.85 -1.60 -13.49
C LYS A 99 3.37 -1.36 -12.08
N THR A 100 4.68 -1.42 -11.88
CA THR A 100 5.31 -1.21 -10.58
C THR A 100 5.73 0.25 -10.39
N ILE A 101 5.33 0.85 -9.26
CA ILE A 101 5.54 2.26 -8.95
C ILE A 101 6.17 2.38 -7.56
N ALA A 102 7.40 2.86 -7.48
CA ALA A 102 8.00 3.22 -6.20
C ALA A 102 7.53 4.61 -5.76
N ILE A 103 7.05 4.71 -4.53
CA ILE A 103 6.69 5.99 -3.90
C ILE A 103 7.92 6.49 -3.14
N GLU A 104 8.69 7.39 -3.78
CA GLU A 104 9.97 7.82 -3.25
C GLU A 104 10.40 9.17 -3.86
N GLN A 105 11.31 9.86 -3.18
CA GLN A 105 11.97 11.06 -3.68
C GLN A 105 13.25 10.61 -4.42
N ALA A 106 13.22 10.69 -5.74
CA ALA A 106 14.34 10.23 -6.57
C ALA A 106 14.50 11.09 -7.84
N GLU A 107 15.66 10.98 -8.47
CA GLU A 107 15.88 11.58 -9.79
C GLU A 107 14.86 11.04 -10.80
N ASN A 108 14.34 11.92 -11.63
CA ASN A 108 13.32 11.63 -12.65
C ASN A 108 11.97 11.11 -12.09
N ALA A 109 11.68 11.33 -10.81
CA ALA A 109 10.36 11.05 -10.26
C ALA A 109 9.29 11.95 -10.90
N VAL A 110 8.11 11.40 -11.10
CA VAL A 110 6.93 12.14 -11.53
C VAL A 110 6.16 12.57 -10.29
N PHE A 111 5.73 13.82 -10.18
CA PHE A 111 4.88 14.23 -9.06
C PHE A 111 3.51 13.54 -9.13
N LEU A 112 2.99 13.17 -7.97
CA LEU A 112 1.72 12.45 -7.86
C LEU A 112 0.56 13.16 -8.59
N ASN A 113 0.50 14.48 -8.49
CA ASN A 113 -0.52 15.29 -9.17
C ASN A 113 -0.40 15.31 -10.71
N ASP A 114 0.76 14.96 -11.26
CA ASP A 114 1.02 14.91 -12.71
C ASP A 114 0.90 13.50 -13.27
N PHE A 115 0.93 12.48 -12.41
CA PHE A 115 0.76 11.09 -12.82
C PHE A 115 -0.66 10.81 -13.32
N LYS A 116 -0.78 10.15 -14.46
CA LYS A 116 -2.06 9.76 -15.05
C LYS A 116 -2.16 8.25 -15.15
N THR A 117 -3.18 7.71 -14.53
CA THR A 117 -3.53 6.29 -14.69
C THR A 117 -4.12 6.02 -16.07
N LYS A 118 -3.97 4.80 -16.56
CA LYS A 118 -4.58 4.36 -17.81
C LYS A 118 -5.71 3.37 -17.53
N PRO A 119 -6.80 3.42 -18.33
CA PRO A 119 -7.85 2.44 -18.25
C PRO A 119 -7.31 1.01 -18.41
N ASN A 120 -7.83 0.07 -17.63
CA ASN A 120 -7.48 -1.35 -17.68
C ASN A 120 -6.02 -1.69 -17.30
N GLU A 121 -5.23 -0.75 -16.76
CA GLU A 121 -3.94 -1.04 -16.14
C GLU A 121 -4.11 -1.34 -14.65
N LYS A 122 -3.33 -2.30 -14.15
CA LYS A 122 -3.14 -2.55 -12.72
C LYS A 122 -1.82 -1.96 -12.27
N TYR A 123 -1.82 -1.47 -11.05
CA TYR A 123 -0.67 -0.80 -10.45
C TYR A 123 -0.27 -1.46 -9.14
N ALA A 124 1.03 -1.60 -8.92
CA ALA A 124 1.59 -1.97 -7.62
C ALA A 124 2.37 -0.78 -7.07
N LEU A 125 1.92 -0.26 -5.93
CA LEU A 125 2.54 0.87 -5.24
C LEU A 125 3.47 0.35 -4.15
N ILE A 126 4.76 0.67 -4.26
CA ILE A 126 5.78 0.23 -3.34
C ILE A 126 6.10 1.35 -2.35
N PHE A 127 5.94 1.07 -1.08
CA PHE A 127 6.25 1.97 0.03
C PHE A 127 7.41 1.40 0.83
N GLY A 128 8.39 2.25 1.14
CA GLY A 128 9.63 1.86 1.77
C GLY A 128 9.69 2.04 3.27
N ASN A 129 10.78 1.58 3.83
CA ASN A 129 11.14 1.69 5.24
C ASN A 129 11.07 3.15 5.74
N GLU A 130 10.61 3.34 6.98
CA GLU A 130 10.36 4.66 7.57
C GLU A 130 11.63 5.53 7.73
N VAL A 131 12.81 4.90 7.70
CA VAL A 131 14.09 5.59 7.84
C VAL A 131 14.88 5.62 6.54
N LYS A 132 14.88 4.50 5.81
CA LYS A 132 15.73 4.31 4.62
C LYS A 132 14.99 4.54 3.31
N GLY A 133 13.65 4.67 3.35
CA GLY A 133 12.81 4.70 2.15
C GLY A 133 12.76 3.36 1.41
N VAL A 134 12.40 3.40 0.16
CA VAL A 134 12.44 2.25 -0.76
C VAL A 134 13.90 1.95 -1.09
N SER A 135 14.31 0.67 -1.05
CA SER A 135 15.69 0.30 -1.35
C SER A 135 16.08 0.69 -2.78
N GLN A 136 17.35 1.07 -2.99
CA GLN A 136 17.82 1.55 -4.30
C GLN A 136 17.60 0.51 -5.41
N GLU A 137 17.75 -0.76 -5.10
CA GLU A 137 17.54 -1.85 -6.05
C GLU A 137 16.06 -1.92 -6.48
N VAL A 138 15.13 -1.74 -5.54
CA VAL A 138 13.70 -1.72 -5.81
C VAL A 138 13.30 -0.47 -6.60
N VAL A 139 13.85 0.71 -6.25
CA VAL A 139 13.68 1.95 -7.03
C VAL A 139 14.13 1.72 -8.47
N SER A 140 15.34 1.20 -8.67
CA SER A 140 15.91 0.95 -10.01
C SER A 140 15.14 -0.09 -10.81
N ALA A 141 14.50 -1.05 -10.12
CA ALA A 141 13.70 -2.09 -10.76
C ALA A 141 12.25 -1.65 -11.02
N SER A 142 11.78 -0.56 -10.46
CA SER A 142 10.41 -0.06 -10.66
C SER A 142 10.22 0.56 -12.05
N ASP A 143 8.99 0.47 -12.59
CA ASP A 143 8.70 1.03 -13.92
C ASP A 143 8.54 2.56 -13.87
N VAL A 144 8.06 3.08 -12.74
CA VAL A 144 7.86 4.51 -12.50
C VAL A 144 8.22 4.83 -11.05
N ILE A 145 8.71 6.03 -10.81
CA ILE A 145 8.87 6.58 -9.47
C ILE A 145 7.91 7.76 -9.34
N ILE A 146 7.13 7.75 -8.27
CA ILE A 146 6.20 8.85 -7.96
C ILE A 146 6.65 9.51 -6.67
N GLU A 147 6.79 10.84 -6.71
CA GLU A 147 7.01 11.68 -5.55
C GLU A 147 5.71 12.36 -5.11
N ILE A 148 5.41 12.27 -3.81
CA ILE A 148 4.35 13.07 -3.19
C ILE A 148 4.94 14.45 -2.88
N PRO A 149 4.44 15.55 -3.47
CA PRO A 149 5.00 16.88 -3.24
C PRO A 149 4.94 17.27 -1.77
N GLN A 150 6.06 17.76 -1.23
CA GLN A 150 6.20 18.21 0.14
C GLN A 150 6.88 19.59 0.16
N TYR A 151 6.34 20.52 0.94
CA TYR A 151 6.82 21.91 0.98
C TYR A 151 7.24 22.34 2.38
N GLY A 152 7.26 21.41 3.33
CA GLY A 152 7.59 21.68 4.72
C GLY A 152 9.08 21.44 5.06
N THR A 153 9.38 21.38 6.33
CA THR A 153 10.75 21.19 6.84
C THR A 153 11.14 19.72 7.02
N LYS A 154 10.19 18.80 6.90
CA LYS A 154 10.42 17.35 7.06
C LYS A 154 10.71 16.70 5.73
N HIS A 155 11.56 15.64 5.78
CA HIS A 155 12.01 14.96 4.57
C HIS A 155 11.02 13.89 4.07
N SER A 156 10.07 13.45 4.93
CA SER A 156 9.11 12.41 4.57
C SER A 156 7.79 12.54 5.31
N LEU A 157 6.76 11.96 4.74
CA LEU A 157 5.46 11.73 5.40
C LEU A 157 5.48 10.38 6.13
N ASN A 158 4.59 10.22 7.10
CA ASN A 158 4.31 8.91 7.67
C ASN A 158 3.74 7.99 6.56
N ILE A 159 4.22 6.74 6.49
CA ILE A 159 3.83 5.80 5.43
C ILE A 159 2.31 5.57 5.39
N SER A 160 1.63 5.49 6.53
CA SER A 160 0.18 5.28 6.54
C SER A 160 -0.60 6.48 5.96
N VAL A 161 -0.02 7.68 6.05
CA VAL A 161 -0.55 8.90 5.41
C VAL A 161 -0.26 8.88 3.92
N SER A 162 0.94 8.45 3.52
CA SER A 162 1.31 8.36 2.10
C SER A 162 0.48 7.34 1.33
N VAL A 163 0.07 6.25 1.98
CA VAL A 163 -0.79 5.22 1.38
C VAL A 163 -2.22 5.73 1.16
N GLY A 164 -2.75 6.56 2.06
CA GLY A 164 -4.09 7.16 1.96
C GLY A 164 -4.19 8.29 0.96
#